data_f43c33b7b93b2c000218ea3df8a1dc49
#
_entry.id   f43c33b7b93b2c000218ea3df8a1dc49
#
_cell.length_a   1.000
_cell.length_b   1.000
_cell.length_c   1.000
_cell.angle_alpha   90.00
_cell.angle_beta   90.00
_cell.angle_gamma   90.00
#
_symmetry.space_group_name_H-M   'P 1'
#
loop_
_entity.id
_entity.type
_entity.pdbx_description
1 polymer ?
#
loop_
_entity_poly.entity_id
_entity_poly.type
_entity_poly.pdbx_seq_one_letter_code
_entity_poly.pdbx_strand_id
1 'polypeptide(L)'
;MPLRIRPFLAIFASMAMKDTIDPSRKSNPSSSSAAFKVGAIALAFLVIGYQTALFVGRAARLRIEAHRDRPDTVYISGFGPGASMPADTAPTLPGQNPRSGHSGGGASSDPVQVPGTSVRRNAPHSEFVQNYRRATRRVESFRFNPNTVSVEDLIRLGFSEKQARAIDNYRAKGGRFRRKSDFARSFVVADSVYRRLERYIDIPRLNLNTADSTALDALPGIGPYFATKILSYRRELGGYSYPEQLMDLYHFDQEKYDALSDLVYCSRPEPFALWTLPADSLRLHPYIRSREAARSIILFREHTPREGWTVDALAAAGILPADQMSKLARCVIAEP
;
A
#
# COMPACT_ATOMS: atom_id res chain seq x y z
N MET A 1 13.80 -22.67 2.28
CA MET A 1 13.11 -23.00 1.03
C MET A 1 13.91 -22.39 -0.13
N PRO A 2 14.47 -23.18 -1.05
CA PRO A 2 15.31 -22.68 -2.13
C PRO A 2 14.44 -22.19 -3.29
N LEU A 3 14.72 -20.96 -3.72
CA LEU A 3 14.11 -20.33 -4.89
C LEU A 3 14.46 -21.11 -6.16
N ARG A 4 13.47 -21.62 -6.83
CA ARG A 4 13.58 -22.22 -8.17
C ARG A 4 13.92 -21.12 -9.20
N ILE A 5 15.18 -21.06 -9.60
CA ILE A 5 15.65 -20.33 -10.78
C ILE A 5 15.66 -21.32 -11.95
N ARG A 6 14.56 -21.42 -12.66
CA ARG A 6 14.43 -21.98 -14.01
C ARG A 6 13.10 -21.46 -14.56
N PRO A 7 13.08 -20.70 -15.68
CA PRO A 7 13.31 -21.20 -17.02
C PRO A 7 13.84 -20.17 -18.06
N PHE A 8 14.87 -19.38 -17.78
CA PHE A 8 15.36 -18.41 -18.77
C PHE A 8 16.45 -18.95 -19.70
N LEU A 9 17.03 -20.14 -19.42
CA LEU A 9 18.08 -20.72 -20.28
C LEU A 9 17.54 -21.54 -21.48
N ALA A 10 16.26 -21.92 -21.46
CA ALA A 10 15.68 -22.77 -22.51
C ALA A 10 15.27 -22.00 -23.79
N ILE A 11 15.09 -20.68 -23.72
CA ILE A 11 14.70 -19.86 -24.88
C ILE A 11 15.88 -19.54 -25.80
N PHE A 12 17.10 -19.49 -25.26
CA PHE A 12 18.31 -19.21 -26.05
C PHE A 12 18.87 -20.41 -26.82
N ALA A 13 18.55 -21.63 -26.41
CA ALA A 13 18.99 -22.84 -27.09
C ALA A 13 18.17 -23.15 -28.37
N SER A 14 16.96 -22.62 -28.50
CA SER A 14 16.08 -22.91 -29.66
C SER A 14 16.26 -21.94 -30.83
N MET A 15 17.03 -20.88 -30.67
CA MET A 15 17.28 -19.88 -31.73
C MET A 15 18.60 -20.05 -32.47
N ALA A 16 19.40 -21.04 -32.08
CA ALA A 16 20.74 -21.30 -32.69
C ALA A 16 20.77 -22.43 -33.72
N MET A 17 19.61 -23.01 -34.10
CA MET A 17 19.65 -24.19 -34.97
C MET A 17 18.61 -24.12 -36.11
N LYS A 18 18.74 -23.14 -36.99
CA LYS A 18 18.16 -23.15 -38.33
C LYS A 18 18.92 -22.18 -39.25
N ASP A 19 20.14 -22.50 -39.56
CA ASP A 19 20.80 -22.02 -40.81
C ASP A 19 21.28 -23.21 -41.59
N THR A 20 20.53 -23.53 -42.63
CA THR A 20 20.88 -24.53 -43.64
C THR A 20 22.04 -23.95 -44.47
N ILE A 21 23.18 -24.59 -44.37
CA ILE A 21 24.44 -24.21 -45.07
C ILE A 21 24.26 -24.46 -46.56
N ASP A 22 24.31 -23.38 -47.35
CA ASP A 22 24.52 -23.40 -48.80
C ASP A 22 26.03 -23.34 -49.07
N PRO A 23 26.64 -24.34 -49.72
CA PRO A 23 28.12 -24.48 -49.83
C PRO A 23 28.77 -23.63 -50.89
N SER A 24 28.11 -22.68 -51.56
CA SER A 24 28.67 -21.94 -52.70
C SER A 24 29.08 -20.47 -52.45
N ARG A 25 28.97 -19.95 -51.21
CA ARG A 25 29.34 -18.54 -50.92
C ARG A 25 30.63 -18.43 -50.12
N LYS A 26 31.75 -18.20 -50.80
CA LYS A 26 32.99 -17.75 -50.19
C LYS A 26 32.76 -16.38 -49.54
N SER A 27 32.57 -16.31 -48.23
CA SER A 27 32.54 -15.09 -47.46
C SER A 27 33.79 -14.95 -46.62
N ASN A 28 34.41 -13.77 -46.68
CA ASN A 28 35.57 -13.38 -45.91
C ASN A 28 35.32 -13.46 -44.40
N PRO A 29 36.12 -14.17 -43.59
CA PRO A 29 35.75 -14.49 -42.18
C PRO A 29 36.20 -13.41 -41.18
N SER A 30 36.50 -12.15 -41.54
CA SER A 30 37.15 -11.23 -40.61
C SER A 30 36.29 -10.11 -40.00
N SER A 31 35.10 -9.82 -40.52
CA SER A 31 34.32 -8.68 -40.01
C SER A 31 33.18 -9.04 -39.03
N SER A 32 32.60 -10.24 -39.16
CA SER A 32 31.50 -10.67 -38.27
C SER A 32 31.95 -11.05 -36.85
N SER A 33 33.20 -11.49 -36.70
CA SER A 33 33.77 -11.88 -35.39
C SER A 33 34.03 -10.69 -34.47
N ALA A 34 34.40 -9.53 -35.00
CA ALA A 34 34.70 -8.34 -34.19
C ALA A 34 33.39 -7.71 -33.66
N ALA A 35 32.36 -7.57 -34.48
CA ALA A 35 31.07 -7.02 -34.08
C ALA A 35 30.37 -7.91 -33.02
N PHE A 36 30.47 -9.23 -33.15
CA PHE A 36 29.94 -10.17 -32.18
C PHE A 36 30.65 -10.08 -30.81
N LYS A 37 32.00 -9.96 -30.83
CA LYS A 37 32.77 -9.79 -29.58
C LYS A 37 32.44 -8.48 -28.86
N VAL A 38 32.29 -7.38 -29.60
CA VAL A 38 31.93 -6.07 -29.05
C VAL A 38 30.48 -6.13 -28.45
N GLY A 39 29.55 -6.74 -29.16
CA GLY A 39 28.18 -6.92 -28.69
C GLY A 39 28.11 -7.78 -27.43
N ALA A 40 28.87 -8.88 -27.36
CA ALA A 40 28.93 -9.75 -26.18
C ALA A 40 29.52 -9.03 -24.95
N ILE A 41 30.55 -8.23 -25.14
CA ILE A 41 31.18 -7.42 -24.09
C ILE A 41 30.21 -6.35 -23.60
N ALA A 42 29.51 -5.64 -24.48
CA ALA A 42 28.50 -4.64 -24.10
C ALA A 42 27.35 -5.26 -23.31
N LEU A 43 26.87 -6.44 -23.72
CA LEU A 43 25.83 -7.18 -23.00
C LEU A 43 26.29 -7.60 -21.60
N ALA A 44 27.54 -8.06 -21.46
CA ALA A 44 28.12 -8.45 -20.18
C ALA A 44 28.19 -7.24 -19.22
N PHE A 45 28.61 -6.07 -19.69
CA PHE A 45 28.60 -4.84 -18.87
C PHE A 45 27.20 -4.41 -18.47
N LEU A 46 26.22 -4.57 -19.35
CA LEU A 46 24.82 -4.24 -19.06
C LEU A 46 24.22 -5.17 -17.97
N VAL A 47 24.54 -6.46 -18.05
CA VAL A 47 24.13 -7.45 -17.04
C VAL A 47 24.82 -7.18 -15.71
N ILE A 48 26.12 -6.90 -15.69
CA ILE A 48 26.85 -6.56 -14.46
C ILE A 48 26.31 -5.26 -13.85
N GLY A 49 26.08 -4.23 -14.66
CA GLY A 49 25.47 -2.96 -14.21
C GLY A 49 24.10 -3.17 -13.59
N TYR A 50 23.26 -3.98 -14.21
CA TYR A 50 21.93 -4.34 -13.66
C TYR A 50 22.04 -5.11 -12.34
N GLN A 51 22.93 -6.09 -12.24
CA GLN A 51 23.14 -6.87 -11.00
C GLN A 51 23.68 -5.99 -9.86
N THR A 52 24.61 -5.07 -10.16
CA THR A 52 25.11 -4.12 -9.16
C THR A 52 24.03 -3.16 -8.68
N ALA A 53 23.18 -2.66 -9.57
CA ALA A 53 22.03 -1.83 -9.21
C ALA A 53 21.03 -2.57 -8.29
N LEU A 54 20.73 -3.85 -8.60
CA LEU A 54 19.88 -4.69 -7.73
C LEU A 54 20.53 -4.95 -6.38
N PHE A 55 21.86 -5.19 -6.33
CA PHE A 55 22.57 -5.44 -5.08
C PHE A 55 22.58 -4.19 -4.19
N VAL A 56 22.89 -3.02 -4.75
CA VAL A 56 22.86 -1.73 -4.05
C VAL A 56 21.44 -1.44 -3.53
N GLY A 57 20.41 -1.69 -4.35
CA GLY A 57 19.02 -1.53 -3.95
C GLY A 57 18.63 -2.45 -2.78
N ARG A 58 19.08 -3.70 -2.76
CA ARG A 58 18.86 -4.64 -1.64
C ARG A 58 19.60 -4.21 -0.38
N ALA A 59 20.89 -3.83 -0.51
CA ALA A 59 21.69 -3.36 0.61
C ALA A 59 21.11 -2.07 1.23
N ALA A 60 20.59 -1.16 0.41
CA ALA A 60 19.93 0.05 0.86
C ALA A 60 18.63 -0.28 1.65
N ARG A 61 17.82 -1.24 1.16
CA ARG A 61 16.60 -1.68 1.86
C ARG A 61 16.92 -2.30 3.23
N LEU A 62 17.89 -3.21 3.29
CA LEU A 62 18.32 -3.84 4.55
C LEU A 62 18.85 -2.80 5.55
N ARG A 63 19.58 -1.78 5.09
CA ARG A 63 20.07 -0.69 5.95
C ARG A 63 18.93 0.20 6.45
N ILE A 64 17.92 0.45 5.62
CA ILE A 64 16.72 1.21 5.98
C ILE A 64 15.90 0.42 7.02
N GLU A 65 15.69 -0.88 6.82
CA GLU A 65 14.97 -1.74 7.76
C GLU A 65 15.68 -1.80 9.11
N ALA A 66 17.01 -1.97 9.14
CA ALA A 66 17.80 -1.98 10.36
C ALA A 66 17.76 -0.66 11.15
N HIS A 67 17.58 0.49 10.47
CA HIS A 67 17.42 1.79 11.11
C HIS A 67 15.99 2.10 11.50
N ARG A 68 14.99 1.52 10.81
CA ARG A 68 13.57 1.71 11.10
C ARG A 68 13.19 1.20 12.48
N ASP A 69 13.74 0.07 12.89
CA ASP A 69 13.40 -0.62 14.14
C ASP A 69 14.28 -0.19 15.34
N ARG A 70 15.22 0.75 15.14
CA ARG A 70 15.93 1.36 16.25
C ARG A 70 15.01 2.37 16.92
N PRO A 71 14.68 2.20 18.20
CA PRO A 71 13.88 3.17 18.92
C PRO A 71 14.70 4.44 19.13
N ASP A 72 14.47 5.45 18.29
CA ASP A 72 15.05 6.78 18.49
C ASP A 72 14.47 7.49 19.72
N THR A 73 13.43 6.90 20.35
CA THR A 73 12.79 7.49 21.53
C THR A 73 12.06 6.39 22.30
N VAL A 74 12.50 6.10 23.52
CA VAL A 74 11.75 5.31 24.50
C VAL A 74 10.69 6.22 25.10
N TYR A 75 9.43 6.06 24.71
CA TYR A 75 8.32 6.72 25.37
C TYR A 75 7.97 5.95 26.65
N ILE A 76 8.40 6.46 27.80
CA ILE A 76 7.94 5.97 29.09
C ILE A 76 6.54 6.55 29.32
N SER A 77 5.50 5.81 28.96
CA SER A 77 4.13 6.16 29.33
C SER A 77 3.85 5.63 30.72
N GLY A 78 3.65 6.53 31.68
CA GLY A 78 2.99 6.24 32.93
C GLY A 78 3.83 6.20 34.19
N PHE A 79 4.29 7.33 34.65
CA PHE A 79 4.36 7.63 36.08
C PHE A 79 3.55 8.89 36.35
N GLY A 80 2.31 8.71 36.80
CA GLY A 80 1.55 9.78 37.41
C GLY A 80 2.22 10.16 38.75
N PRO A 81 2.11 11.43 39.20
CA PRO A 81 2.62 11.84 40.50
C PRO A 81 1.75 11.18 41.58
N GLY A 82 2.22 10.08 42.18
CA GLY A 82 1.48 9.45 43.27
C GLY A 82 1.70 7.95 43.48
N ALA A 83 2.60 7.29 42.82
CA ALA A 83 2.93 5.89 43.14
C ALA A 83 4.22 5.83 43.93
N SER A 84 4.12 5.69 45.27
CA SER A 84 5.19 5.28 46.16
C SER A 84 5.62 3.85 45.77
N MET A 85 6.92 3.70 45.50
CA MET A 85 7.57 2.40 45.31
C MET A 85 7.49 1.54 46.55
N PRO A 86 7.14 0.27 46.51
CA PRO A 86 7.42 -0.67 47.58
C PRO A 86 8.93 -0.94 47.57
N ALA A 87 9.54 -0.66 48.71
CA ALA A 87 10.87 -1.12 49.05
C ALA A 87 10.77 -2.63 49.26
N ASP A 88 11.32 -3.42 48.39
CA ASP A 88 11.92 -4.74 48.65
C ASP A 88 12.17 -5.43 47.31
N THR A 89 13.40 -5.53 46.94
CA THR A 89 14.14 -6.69 46.41
C THR A 89 15.44 -6.21 45.75
N ALA A 90 16.48 -6.04 46.55
CA ALA A 90 17.85 -6.03 46.04
C ALA A 90 18.37 -7.47 45.98
N PRO A 91 18.95 -7.94 44.89
CA PRO A 91 19.65 -9.19 44.87
C PRO A 91 21.01 -9.07 45.58
N THR A 92 21.18 -9.79 46.65
CA THR A 92 22.39 -10.00 47.43
C THR A 92 23.46 -10.70 46.60
N LEU A 93 24.64 -10.13 46.47
CA LEU A 93 25.86 -10.85 46.09
C LEU A 93 26.67 -11.19 47.34
N PRO A 94 27.21 -12.39 47.47
CA PRO A 94 27.88 -12.82 48.69
C PRO A 94 29.38 -12.50 48.71
N GLY A 95 29.84 -12.03 49.90
CA GLY A 95 31.17 -12.32 50.43
C GLY A 95 32.27 -11.31 50.20
N GLN A 96 32.57 -10.50 51.21
CA GLN A 96 33.81 -10.62 51.93
C GLN A 96 33.83 -9.69 53.14
N ASN A 97 34.15 -10.28 54.25
CA ASN A 97 34.15 -9.76 55.60
C ASN A 97 35.52 -9.14 55.98
N PRO A 98 35.68 -8.63 57.18
CA PRO A 98 36.19 -7.32 57.52
C PRO A 98 37.56 -7.35 58.22
N ARG A 99 38.22 -6.23 58.36
CA ARG A 99 39.20 -6.01 59.45
C ARG A 99 39.35 -4.50 59.73
N SER A 100 38.81 -4.11 60.82
CA SER A 100 39.37 -3.57 62.07
C SER A 100 40.54 -2.60 61.93
N GLY A 101 40.39 -1.45 62.58
CA GLY A 101 41.43 -1.00 63.49
C GLY A 101 41.78 0.51 63.45
N HIS A 102 41.41 1.19 64.51
CA HIS A 102 42.11 2.20 65.29
C HIS A 102 42.22 3.66 64.71
N SER A 103 41.52 4.56 65.34
CA SER A 103 41.84 5.49 66.43
C SER A 103 42.97 6.47 66.16
N GLY A 104 42.69 7.75 66.41
CA GLY A 104 43.64 8.66 66.93
C GLY A 104 43.73 10.01 66.28
N GLY A 105 43.17 11.04 66.97
CA GLY A 105 43.84 12.18 67.42
C GLY A 105 44.10 13.38 66.53
N GLY A 106 43.40 14.40 66.74
CA GLY A 106 43.90 15.67 67.26
C GLY A 106 44.52 16.68 66.31
N ALA A 107 43.97 17.86 66.46
CA ALA A 107 44.62 19.20 66.44
C ALA A 107 44.82 19.95 65.13
N SER A 108 44.00 20.99 65.02
CA SER A 108 44.37 22.43 64.88
C SER A 108 45.39 22.81 63.81
N SER A 109 45.02 23.68 62.96
CA SER A 109 45.45 25.06 62.75
C SER A 109 45.33 25.51 61.28
N ASP A 110 44.62 26.57 61.15
CA ASP A 110 44.74 27.79 60.31
C ASP A 110 45.03 27.75 58.79
N PRO A 111 44.57 28.81 58.10
CA PRO A 111 44.18 28.74 56.67
C PRO A 111 45.33 29.17 55.76
N VAL A 112 45.51 28.47 54.67
CA VAL A 112 46.28 28.92 53.51
C VAL A 112 45.37 29.36 52.39
N GLN A 113 45.36 30.67 52.13
CA GLN A 113 44.80 31.21 50.88
C GLN A 113 45.58 30.70 49.68
N VAL A 114 44.86 30.14 48.67
CA VAL A 114 45.39 29.93 47.35
C VAL A 114 44.48 30.64 46.34
N PRO A 115 45.05 31.29 45.30
CA PRO A 115 44.31 32.22 44.44
C PRO A 115 43.39 31.58 43.44
N GLY A 116 42.33 32.34 43.17
CA GLY A 116 41.22 31.96 42.33
C GLY A 116 41.52 31.35 40.96
N THR A 117 40.97 30.18 40.76
CA THR A 117 40.69 29.69 39.43
C THR A 117 39.17 29.70 39.25
N SER A 118 38.70 30.65 38.47
CA SER A 118 37.30 30.72 38.06
C SER A 118 36.95 29.49 37.22
N VAL A 119 36.41 28.49 37.87
CA VAL A 119 35.75 27.40 37.16
C VAL A 119 34.46 27.94 36.57
N ARG A 120 34.51 28.28 35.31
CA ARG A 120 33.32 28.47 34.48
C ARG A 120 32.47 27.17 34.59
N ARG A 121 31.45 27.22 35.42
CA ARG A 121 30.33 26.28 35.39
C ARG A 121 29.57 26.53 34.11
N ASN A 122 30.02 25.94 33.00
CA ASN A 122 29.17 25.74 31.84
C ASN A 122 28.08 24.75 32.23
N ALA A 123 26.93 25.29 32.50
CA ALA A 123 25.75 24.48 32.83
C ALA A 123 25.30 23.70 31.61
N PRO A 124 25.22 22.37 31.65
CA PRO A 124 24.54 21.60 30.62
C PRO A 124 23.02 21.58 30.86
N HIS A 125 22.44 22.67 31.41
CA HIS A 125 21.04 22.66 31.81
C HIS A 125 20.06 22.95 30.68
N SER A 126 20.50 23.59 29.59
CA SER A 126 19.57 23.95 28.51
C SER A 126 19.26 22.78 27.54
N GLU A 127 20.24 21.94 27.25
CA GLU A 127 20.03 20.76 26.39
C GLU A 127 19.24 19.65 27.10
N PHE A 128 19.51 19.46 28.41
CA PHE A 128 18.79 18.47 29.21
C PHE A 128 17.30 18.86 29.36
N VAL A 129 17.01 20.12 29.59
CA VAL A 129 15.62 20.63 29.68
C VAL A 129 14.91 20.59 28.33
N GLN A 130 15.60 20.85 27.22
CA GLN A 130 15.01 20.71 25.88
C GLN A 130 14.74 19.25 25.53
N ASN A 131 15.62 18.33 25.89
CA ASN A 131 15.41 16.90 25.71
C ASN A 131 14.29 16.36 26.62
N TYR A 132 14.16 16.87 27.85
CA TYR A 132 13.08 16.54 28.76
C TYR A 132 11.70 17.03 28.24
N ARG A 133 11.64 18.22 27.65
CA ARG A 133 10.42 18.75 27.03
C ARG A 133 10.04 17.95 25.78
N ARG A 134 10.98 17.34 25.05
CA ARG A 134 10.71 16.40 23.98
C ARG A 134 10.16 15.07 24.49
N ALA A 135 10.63 14.59 25.63
CA ALA A 135 10.21 13.31 26.21
C ALA A 135 8.78 13.32 26.80
N THR A 136 8.25 14.50 27.14
CA THR A 136 6.90 14.64 27.71
C THR A 136 5.81 14.92 26.69
N ARG A 137 6.10 14.83 25.38
CA ARG A 137 5.08 15.02 24.36
C ARG A 137 4.08 13.85 24.44
N ARG A 138 2.88 14.14 24.92
CA ARG A 138 1.80 13.16 25.04
C ARG A 138 1.44 12.65 23.65
N VAL A 139 1.71 11.37 23.37
CA VAL A 139 1.36 10.73 22.12
C VAL A 139 -0.12 10.39 22.13
N GLU A 140 -0.83 10.87 21.14
CA GLU A 140 -2.26 10.64 20.97
C GLU A 140 -2.53 9.50 20.00
N SER A 141 -3.77 8.98 19.99
CA SER A 141 -4.23 8.00 19.02
C SER A 141 -5.67 8.33 18.66
N PHE A 142 -5.91 8.75 17.43
CA PHE A 142 -7.21 9.10 16.86
C PHE A 142 -7.29 8.62 15.42
N ARG A 143 -8.51 8.52 14.87
CA ARG A 143 -8.70 8.12 13.47
C ARG A 143 -8.08 9.15 12.53
N PHE A 144 -7.34 8.67 11.54
CA PHE A 144 -6.71 9.52 10.53
C PHE A 144 -6.57 8.80 9.19
N ASN A 145 -6.60 9.58 8.12
CA ASN A 145 -6.26 9.12 6.79
C ASN A 145 -4.82 9.54 6.47
N PRO A 146 -3.88 8.61 6.25
CA PRO A 146 -2.48 8.95 5.97
C PRO A 146 -2.29 9.77 4.69
N ASN A 147 -3.31 9.87 3.82
CA ASN A 147 -3.25 10.70 2.62
C ASN A 147 -3.66 12.16 2.84
N THR A 148 -4.34 12.49 3.93
CA THR A 148 -4.91 13.84 4.16
C THR A 148 -4.55 14.43 5.52
N VAL A 149 -4.05 13.64 6.46
CA VAL A 149 -3.67 14.08 7.81
C VAL A 149 -2.61 15.18 7.76
N SER A 150 -2.72 16.19 8.63
CA SER A 150 -1.75 17.30 8.69
C SER A 150 -0.40 16.85 9.27
N VAL A 151 0.64 17.65 9.03
CA VAL A 151 1.97 17.42 9.63
C VAL A 151 1.90 17.52 11.16
N GLU A 152 1.14 18.46 11.68
CA GLU A 152 0.90 18.68 13.11
C GLU A 152 0.22 17.46 13.74
N ASP A 153 -0.79 16.91 13.09
CA ASP A 153 -1.50 15.73 13.58
C ASP A 153 -0.62 14.46 13.51
N LEU A 154 0.21 14.32 12.49
CA LEU A 154 1.22 13.27 12.46
C LEU A 154 2.17 13.36 13.65
N ILE A 155 2.58 14.58 14.03
CA ILE A 155 3.42 14.79 15.20
C ILE A 155 2.66 14.44 16.48
N ARG A 156 1.37 14.77 16.61
CA ARG A 156 0.51 14.36 17.73
C ARG A 156 0.35 12.83 17.79
N LEU A 157 0.28 12.16 16.62
CA LEU A 157 0.28 10.70 16.52
C LEU A 157 1.63 10.04 16.86
N GLY A 158 2.67 10.82 17.20
CA GLY A 158 3.95 10.32 17.67
C GLY A 158 5.04 10.21 16.62
N PHE A 159 4.84 10.74 15.42
CA PHE A 159 5.91 10.88 14.43
C PHE A 159 6.82 12.05 14.81
N SER A 160 8.12 11.93 14.52
CA SER A 160 9.01 13.09 14.56
C SER A 160 8.65 14.09 13.45
N GLU A 161 9.02 15.35 13.62
CA GLU A 161 8.80 16.37 12.58
C GLU A 161 9.41 15.96 11.24
N LYS A 162 10.61 15.37 11.27
CA LYS A 162 11.29 14.86 10.07
C LYS A 162 10.48 13.75 9.37
N GLN A 163 9.91 12.82 10.15
CA GLN A 163 9.06 11.75 9.61
C GLN A 163 7.75 12.31 9.06
N ALA A 164 7.09 13.20 9.78
CA ALA A 164 5.84 13.83 9.34
C ALA A 164 6.02 14.62 8.03
N ARG A 165 7.09 15.42 7.93
CA ARG A 165 7.44 16.12 6.68
C ARG A 165 7.83 15.17 5.55
N ALA A 166 8.45 14.03 5.83
CA ALA A 166 8.77 13.04 4.79
C ALA A 166 7.51 12.38 4.22
N ILE A 167 6.48 12.11 5.05
CA ILE A 167 5.16 11.64 4.61
C ILE A 167 4.49 12.72 3.74
N ASP A 168 4.54 13.97 4.16
CA ASP A 168 3.95 15.09 3.41
C ASP A 168 4.64 15.28 2.06
N ASN A 169 5.96 15.28 2.02
CA ASN A 169 6.74 15.35 0.78
C ASN A 169 6.46 14.18 -0.17
N TYR A 170 6.24 12.95 0.37
CA TYR A 170 5.82 11.81 -0.44
C TYR A 170 4.48 12.08 -1.14
N ARG A 171 3.50 12.60 -0.40
CA ARG A 171 2.17 12.97 -0.93
C ARG A 171 2.26 14.11 -1.95
N ALA A 172 3.04 15.15 -1.66
CA ALA A 172 3.25 16.29 -2.56
C ALA A 172 3.84 15.87 -3.93
N LYS A 173 4.63 14.77 -3.96
CA LYS A 173 5.17 14.15 -5.17
C LYS A 173 4.20 13.18 -5.86
N GLY A 174 2.92 13.18 -5.50
CA GLY A 174 1.90 12.28 -6.06
C GLY A 174 1.83 10.90 -5.40
N GLY A 175 2.63 10.63 -4.36
CA GLY A 175 2.57 9.38 -3.60
C GLY A 175 1.25 9.23 -2.86
N ARG A 176 0.71 8.00 -2.82
CA ARG A 176 -0.55 7.66 -2.14
C ARG A 176 -0.41 6.35 -1.38
N PHE A 177 -1.02 6.29 -0.21
CA PHE A 177 -1.20 5.08 0.57
C PHE A 177 -2.58 4.51 0.24
N ARG A 178 -2.63 3.43 -0.52
CA ARG A 178 -3.89 2.79 -0.93
C ARG A 178 -4.41 1.81 0.11
N ARG A 179 -3.48 1.15 0.80
CA ARG A 179 -3.76 0.16 1.85
C ARG A 179 -3.03 0.52 3.14
N LYS A 180 -3.51 0.00 4.27
CA LYS A 180 -2.79 0.11 5.55
C LYS A 180 -1.38 -0.49 5.45
N SER A 181 -1.22 -1.57 4.69
CA SER A 181 0.07 -2.19 4.40
C SER A 181 1.04 -1.28 3.65
N ASP A 182 0.57 -0.38 2.79
CA ASP A 182 1.43 0.58 2.10
C ASP A 182 2.02 1.58 3.10
N PHE A 183 1.20 2.02 4.07
CA PHE A 183 1.66 2.88 5.15
C PHE A 183 2.67 2.15 6.06
N ALA A 184 2.41 0.88 6.39
CA ALA A 184 3.33 0.04 7.16
C ALA A 184 4.69 -0.13 6.47
N ARG A 185 4.71 -0.29 5.14
CA ARG A 185 5.94 -0.45 4.34
C ARG A 185 6.72 0.84 4.13
N SER A 186 6.17 1.98 4.51
CA SER A 186 6.87 3.27 4.39
C SER A 186 8.10 3.28 5.29
N PHE A 187 9.26 3.63 4.74
CA PHE A 187 10.54 3.64 5.46
C PHE A 187 10.57 4.60 6.65
N VAL A 188 9.64 5.55 6.72
CA VAL A 188 9.54 6.52 7.83
C VAL A 188 8.64 6.05 8.95
N VAL A 189 7.89 4.97 8.76
CA VAL A 189 6.94 4.44 9.75
C VAL A 189 7.58 3.24 10.45
N ALA A 190 7.93 3.41 11.73
CA ALA A 190 8.45 2.33 12.55
C ALA A 190 7.34 1.32 12.87
N ASP A 191 7.67 0.02 12.95
CA ASP A 191 6.70 -1.05 13.22
C ASP A 191 5.95 -0.85 14.54
N SER A 192 6.64 -0.34 15.58
CA SER A 192 6.02 -0.05 16.88
C SER A 192 4.94 1.04 16.78
N VAL A 193 5.20 2.08 15.97
CA VAL A 193 4.25 3.15 15.71
C VAL A 193 3.08 2.63 14.87
N TYR A 194 3.36 1.84 13.82
CA TYR A 194 2.32 1.24 13.00
C TYR A 194 1.37 0.36 13.81
N ARG A 195 1.89 -0.62 14.59
CA ARG A 195 1.06 -1.52 15.41
C ARG A 195 0.13 -0.79 16.37
N ARG A 196 0.58 0.34 16.93
CA ARG A 196 -0.23 1.19 17.78
C ARG A 196 -1.33 1.91 17.00
N LEU A 197 -1.02 2.37 15.76
CA LEU A 197 -1.90 3.22 14.95
C LEU A 197 -2.79 2.44 13.97
N GLU A 198 -2.51 1.18 13.68
CA GLU A 198 -3.17 0.38 12.63
C GLU A 198 -4.71 0.42 12.71
N ARG A 199 -5.27 0.31 13.92
CA ARG A 199 -6.72 0.36 14.15
C ARG A 199 -7.32 1.75 13.91
N TYR A 200 -6.50 2.78 13.92
CA TYR A 200 -6.92 4.17 13.72
C TYR A 200 -6.72 4.65 12.28
N ILE A 201 -6.02 3.87 11.45
CA ILE A 201 -5.84 4.19 10.04
C ILE A 201 -7.16 3.96 9.31
N ASP A 202 -7.65 5.02 8.68
CA ASP A 202 -8.88 5.02 7.88
C ASP A 202 -8.55 5.51 6.45
N ILE A 203 -8.44 4.56 5.52
CA ILE A 203 -8.24 4.83 4.10
C ILE A 203 -9.53 4.45 3.39
N PRO A 204 -10.31 5.44 2.93
CA PRO A 204 -11.59 5.15 2.29
C PRO A 204 -11.38 4.41 0.97
N ARG A 205 -12.24 3.41 0.71
CA ARG A 205 -12.32 2.76 -0.60
C ARG A 205 -12.93 3.71 -1.62
N LEU A 206 -12.55 3.54 -2.88
CA LEU A 206 -13.07 4.35 -3.97
C LEU A 206 -14.46 3.85 -4.40
N ASN A 207 -15.43 4.74 -4.46
CA ASN A 207 -16.76 4.42 -4.96
C ASN A 207 -16.77 4.47 -6.49
N LEU A 208 -17.01 3.33 -7.16
CA LEU A 208 -17.04 3.23 -8.62
C LEU A 208 -18.14 4.10 -9.25
N ASN A 209 -19.24 4.35 -8.50
CA ASN A 209 -20.36 5.12 -9.02
C ASN A 209 -20.15 6.64 -8.98
N THR A 210 -19.23 7.13 -8.13
CA THR A 210 -18.97 8.57 -8.00
C THR A 210 -17.56 8.97 -8.42
N ALA A 211 -16.65 7.99 -8.59
CA ALA A 211 -15.28 8.26 -8.96
C ALA A 211 -15.16 8.99 -10.30
N ASP A 212 -14.24 9.95 -10.38
CA ASP A 212 -13.81 10.60 -11.61
C ASP A 212 -12.67 9.83 -12.30
N SER A 213 -12.28 10.28 -13.48
CA SER A 213 -11.20 9.65 -14.26
C SER A 213 -9.87 9.66 -13.52
N THR A 214 -9.56 10.73 -12.80
CA THR A 214 -8.29 10.89 -12.06
C THR A 214 -8.21 9.92 -10.89
N ALA A 215 -9.30 9.78 -10.15
CA ALA A 215 -9.37 8.84 -9.03
C ALA A 215 -9.29 7.38 -9.50
N LEU A 216 -9.90 7.05 -10.63
CA LEU A 216 -9.82 5.72 -11.25
C LEU A 216 -8.41 5.41 -11.76
N ASP A 217 -7.77 6.36 -12.46
CA ASP A 217 -6.39 6.23 -12.97
C ASP A 217 -5.37 6.00 -11.86
N ALA A 218 -5.64 6.51 -10.65
CA ALA A 218 -4.80 6.29 -9.49
C ALA A 218 -4.85 4.86 -8.90
N LEU A 219 -5.79 4.00 -9.36
CA LEU A 219 -5.87 2.60 -8.91
C LEU A 219 -4.75 1.74 -9.54
N PRO A 220 -4.28 0.69 -8.83
CA PRO A 220 -3.25 -0.19 -9.38
C PRO A 220 -3.75 -0.91 -10.63
N GLY A 221 -2.96 -0.88 -11.70
CA GLY A 221 -3.29 -1.53 -12.97
C GLY A 221 -4.35 -0.82 -13.81
N ILE A 222 -4.88 0.33 -13.36
CA ILE A 222 -5.82 1.16 -14.09
C ILE A 222 -5.05 2.36 -14.65
N GLY A 223 -4.94 2.45 -15.94
CA GLY A 223 -4.43 3.63 -16.65
C GLY A 223 -5.58 4.41 -17.29
N PRO A 224 -5.29 5.51 -18.02
CA PRO A 224 -6.29 6.38 -18.65
C PRO A 224 -7.27 5.60 -19.54
N TYR A 225 -6.79 4.55 -20.23
CA TYR A 225 -7.63 3.68 -21.04
C TYR A 225 -8.73 3.00 -20.23
N PHE A 226 -8.35 2.29 -19.16
CA PHE A 226 -9.34 1.62 -18.32
C PHE A 226 -10.21 2.61 -17.55
N ALA A 227 -9.68 3.72 -17.07
CA ALA A 227 -10.47 4.76 -16.43
C ALA A 227 -11.60 5.24 -17.35
N THR A 228 -11.30 5.49 -18.64
CA THR A 228 -12.31 5.85 -19.63
C THR A 228 -13.33 4.73 -19.87
N LYS A 229 -12.88 3.47 -19.97
CA LYS A 229 -13.76 2.31 -20.15
C LYS A 229 -14.68 2.10 -18.96
N ILE A 230 -14.19 2.24 -17.73
CA ILE A 230 -14.97 2.15 -16.49
C ILE A 230 -16.07 3.21 -16.48
N LEU A 231 -15.73 4.45 -16.83
CA LEU A 231 -16.71 5.55 -16.90
C LEU A 231 -17.76 5.35 -18.00
N SER A 232 -17.38 4.82 -19.16
CA SER A 232 -18.32 4.51 -20.24
C SER A 232 -19.26 3.39 -19.83
N TYR A 233 -18.73 2.31 -19.29
CA TYR A 233 -19.51 1.14 -18.89
C TYR A 233 -20.44 1.47 -17.70
N ARG A 234 -20.00 2.33 -16.77
CA ARG A 234 -20.88 2.90 -15.73
C ARG A 234 -22.13 3.55 -16.32
N ARG A 235 -21.98 4.31 -17.39
CA ARG A 235 -23.11 4.97 -18.05
C ARG A 235 -24.04 3.97 -18.75
N GLU A 236 -23.48 2.95 -19.38
CA GLU A 236 -24.24 1.88 -20.02
C GLU A 236 -25.04 1.04 -19.03
N LEU A 237 -24.48 0.79 -17.83
CA LEU A 237 -25.15 0.08 -16.74
C LEU A 237 -26.20 0.92 -15.98
N GLY A 238 -26.13 2.25 -16.09
CA GLY A 238 -26.85 3.15 -15.16
C GLY A 238 -26.21 3.20 -13.77
N GLY A 239 -25.00 2.68 -13.63
CA GLY A 239 -24.23 2.53 -12.40
C GLY A 239 -23.87 1.08 -12.08
N TYR A 240 -22.72 0.90 -11.45
CA TYR A 240 -22.26 -0.41 -10.98
C TYR A 240 -23.11 -0.89 -9.80
N SER A 241 -23.69 -2.06 -9.90
CA SER A 241 -24.41 -2.71 -8.81
C SER A 241 -23.46 -3.51 -7.90
N TYR A 242 -22.37 -4.02 -8.47
CA TYR A 242 -21.34 -4.79 -7.76
C TYR A 242 -19.98 -4.64 -8.46
N PRO A 243 -18.84 -4.73 -7.72
CA PRO A 243 -17.51 -4.45 -8.28
C PRO A 243 -17.05 -5.41 -9.36
N GLU A 244 -17.49 -6.70 -9.32
CA GLU A 244 -17.11 -7.71 -10.30
C GLU A 244 -17.57 -7.38 -11.73
N GLN A 245 -18.51 -6.44 -11.90
CA GLN A 245 -18.90 -5.94 -13.23
C GLN A 245 -17.72 -5.29 -13.99
N LEU A 246 -16.63 -4.95 -13.32
CA LEU A 246 -15.39 -4.52 -13.97
C LEU A 246 -14.80 -5.61 -14.88
N MET A 247 -15.01 -6.88 -14.56
CA MET A 247 -14.53 -8.02 -15.36
C MET A 247 -15.27 -8.18 -16.69
N ASP A 248 -16.39 -7.49 -16.90
CA ASP A 248 -17.08 -7.43 -18.18
C ASP A 248 -16.39 -6.52 -19.20
N LEU A 249 -15.43 -5.71 -18.75
CA LEU A 249 -14.65 -4.83 -19.61
C LEU A 249 -13.63 -5.64 -20.42
N TYR A 250 -13.51 -5.34 -21.71
CA TYR A 250 -12.55 -5.97 -22.59
C TYR A 250 -11.11 -5.83 -22.07
N HIS A 251 -10.37 -6.93 -21.98
CA HIS A 251 -9.02 -7.04 -21.42
C HIS A 251 -8.90 -6.72 -19.91
N PHE A 252 -9.99 -6.71 -19.18
CA PHE A 252 -9.97 -6.60 -17.73
C PHE A 252 -10.02 -8.02 -17.13
N ASP A 253 -8.86 -8.55 -16.78
CA ASP A 253 -8.69 -9.91 -16.28
C ASP A 253 -8.82 -10.00 -14.75
N GLN A 254 -8.84 -11.25 -14.25
CA GLN A 254 -8.92 -11.54 -12.82
C GLN A 254 -7.74 -10.93 -12.04
N GLU A 255 -6.52 -10.92 -12.61
CA GLU A 255 -5.35 -10.35 -11.94
C GLU A 255 -5.53 -8.85 -11.67
N LYS A 256 -6.05 -8.10 -12.63
CA LYS A 256 -6.37 -6.67 -12.45
C LYS A 256 -7.46 -6.47 -11.41
N TYR A 257 -8.49 -7.31 -11.45
CA TYR A 257 -9.57 -7.24 -10.45
C TYR A 257 -9.04 -7.50 -9.04
N ASP A 258 -8.26 -8.55 -8.83
CA ASP A 258 -7.67 -8.90 -7.52
C ASP A 258 -6.75 -7.80 -6.99
N ALA A 259 -6.04 -7.10 -7.88
CA ALA A 259 -5.16 -5.99 -7.50
C ALA A 259 -5.89 -4.79 -6.90
N LEU A 260 -7.20 -4.62 -7.16
CA LEU A 260 -7.99 -3.45 -6.73
C LEU A 260 -9.30 -3.77 -6.01
N SER A 261 -9.72 -5.04 -5.93
CA SER A 261 -11.03 -5.44 -5.38
C SER A 261 -11.26 -4.95 -3.93
N ASP A 262 -10.21 -4.91 -3.12
CA ASP A 262 -10.23 -4.39 -1.75
C ASP A 262 -10.20 -2.85 -1.65
N LEU A 263 -9.92 -2.16 -2.75
CA LEU A 263 -9.79 -0.70 -2.82
C LEU A 263 -11.06 -0.01 -3.32
N VAL A 264 -12.01 -0.77 -3.88
CA VAL A 264 -13.22 -0.23 -4.50
C VAL A 264 -14.48 -0.74 -3.81
N TYR A 265 -15.57 -0.04 -4.03
CA TYR A 265 -16.92 -0.47 -3.69
C TYR A 265 -17.92 0.22 -4.63
N CYS A 266 -19.16 -0.27 -4.64
CA CYS A 266 -20.28 0.37 -5.33
C CYS A 266 -21.26 0.90 -4.29
N SER A 267 -21.59 2.19 -4.35
CA SER A 267 -22.83 2.66 -3.72
C SER A 267 -24.01 2.13 -4.52
N ARG A 268 -25.18 2.01 -3.91
CA ARG A 268 -26.39 1.60 -4.60
C ARG A 268 -26.65 2.54 -5.79
N PRO A 269 -26.70 2.02 -7.03
CA PRO A 269 -27.01 2.82 -8.21
C PRO A 269 -28.50 3.16 -8.27
N GLU A 270 -28.86 4.03 -9.19
CA GLU A 270 -30.26 4.22 -9.56
C GLU A 270 -30.84 2.88 -10.06
N PRO A 271 -32.01 2.44 -9.60
CA PRO A 271 -32.59 1.19 -10.04
C PRO A 271 -32.89 1.20 -11.53
N PHE A 272 -32.42 0.15 -12.24
CA PHE A 272 -32.69 0.01 -13.67
C PHE A 272 -34.17 -0.26 -13.93
N ALA A 273 -34.81 0.59 -14.72
CA ALA A 273 -36.25 0.56 -14.96
C ALA A 273 -36.64 -0.57 -15.98
N LEU A 274 -36.23 -1.81 -15.69
CA LEU A 274 -36.43 -2.98 -16.52
C LEU A 274 -37.88 -3.16 -16.98
N TRP A 275 -38.82 -2.80 -16.12
CA TRP A 275 -40.25 -3.08 -16.33
C TRP A 275 -41.02 -1.97 -17.05
N THR A 276 -40.41 -0.78 -17.26
CA THR A 276 -41.09 0.37 -17.86
C THR A 276 -40.43 0.91 -19.14
N LEU A 277 -39.15 0.61 -19.34
CA LEU A 277 -38.41 1.10 -20.51
C LEU A 277 -38.90 0.47 -21.82
N PRO A 278 -38.93 1.23 -22.94
CA PRO A 278 -39.18 0.69 -24.27
C PRO A 278 -38.01 -0.17 -24.78
N ALA A 279 -38.25 -1.01 -25.79
CA ALA A 279 -37.26 -1.95 -26.31
C ALA A 279 -35.95 -1.29 -26.74
N ASP A 280 -36.00 -0.10 -27.35
CA ASP A 280 -34.79 0.63 -27.78
C ASP A 280 -33.92 1.11 -26.61
N SER A 281 -34.52 1.45 -25.48
CA SER A 281 -33.80 1.81 -24.26
C SER A 281 -33.28 0.59 -23.52
N LEU A 282 -34.06 -0.51 -23.46
CA LEU A 282 -33.63 -1.78 -22.84
C LEU A 282 -32.35 -2.31 -23.46
N ARG A 283 -32.21 -2.25 -24.80
CA ARG A 283 -31.02 -2.75 -25.52
C ARG A 283 -29.75 -1.93 -25.29
N LEU A 284 -29.85 -0.75 -24.65
CA LEU A 284 -28.67 0.02 -24.25
C LEU A 284 -27.98 -0.59 -23.04
N HIS A 285 -28.71 -1.39 -22.25
CA HIS A 285 -28.13 -2.08 -21.10
C HIS A 285 -27.20 -3.22 -21.57
N PRO A 286 -25.96 -3.34 -21.02
CA PRO A 286 -24.95 -4.31 -21.47
C PRO A 286 -25.43 -5.77 -21.51
N TYR A 287 -26.34 -6.14 -20.63
CA TYR A 287 -26.85 -7.53 -20.52
C TYR A 287 -28.09 -7.80 -21.40
N ILE A 288 -28.65 -6.74 -22.07
CA ILE A 288 -29.86 -6.90 -22.91
C ILE A 288 -29.60 -6.50 -24.37
N ARG A 289 -28.39 -6.30 -24.81
CA ARG A 289 -27.96 -5.72 -26.12
C ARG A 289 -28.71 -6.24 -27.36
N SER A 290 -29.28 -7.45 -27.32
CA SER A 290 -30.00 -8.04 -28.40
C SER A 290 -31.37 -7.34 -28.60
N ARG A 291 -31.72 -7.05 -29.84
CA ARG A 291 -33.04 -6.52 -30.20
C ARG A 291 -34.14 -7.53 -29.92
N GLU A 292 -33.84 -8.80 -30.15
CA GLU A 292 -34.75 -9.93 -29.87
C GLU A 292 -35.03 -10.01 -28.37
N ALA A 293 -34.00 -10.01 -27.53
CA ALA A 293 -34.17 -10.06 -26.09
C ALA A 293 -35.00 -8.88 -25.56
N ALA A 294 -34.71 -7.65 -26.02
CA ALA A 294 -35.51 -6.49 -25.65
C ALA A 294 -36.99 -6.61 -26.02
N ARG A 295 -37.27 -7.12 -27.24
CA ARG A 295 -38.65 -7.37 -27.68
C ARG A 295 -39.32 -8.48 -26.88
N SER A 296 -38.60 -9.55 -26.57
CA SER A 296 -39.11 -10.67 -25.78
C SER A 296 -39.45 -10.21 -24.34
N ILE A 297 -38.69 -9.26 -23.75
CA ILE A 297 -39.04 -8.65 -22.47
C ILE A 297 -40.34 -7.85 -22.57
N ILE A 298 -40.54 -7.09 -23.65
CA ILE A 298 -41.83 -6.39 -23.87
C ILE A 298 -43.00 -7.38 -23.99
N LEU A 299 -42.87 -8.41 -24.81
CA LEU A 299 -43.90 -9.47 -24.97
C LEU A 299 -44.17 -10.16 -23.62
N PHE A 300 -43.15 -10.47 -22.86
CA PHE A 300 -43.29 -11.02 -21.51
C PHE A 300 -44.16 -10.13 -20.62
N ARG A 301 -43.92 -8.80 -20.61
CA ARG A 301 -44.73 -7.82 -19.85
C ARG A 301 -46.20 -7.79 -20.32
N GLU A 302 -46.43 -7.90 -21.63
CA GLU A 302 -47.79 -7.87 -22.20
C GLU A 302 -48.60 -9.15 -21.88
N HIS A 303 -47.93 -10.29 -21.70
CA HIS A 303 -48.59 -11.58 -21.51
C HIS A 303 -48.53 -12.08 -20.06
N THR A 304 -47.84 -11.42 -19.18
CA THR A 304 -47.68 -11.82 -17.78
C THR A 304 -48.30 -10.77 -16.87
N PRO A 305 -49.13 -11.15 -15.89
CA PRO A 305 -49.61 -10.21 -14.86
C PRO A 305 -48.44 -9.52 -14.11
N ARG A 306 -48.66 -8.30 -13.64
CA ARG A 306 -47.58 -7.50 -12.95
C ARG A 306 -46.97 -8.22 -11.77
N GLU A 307 -47.74 -9.00 -11.04
CA GLU A 307 -47.28 -9.81 -9.90
C GLU A 307 -46.25 -10.88 -10.31
N GLY A 308 -46.23 -11.24 -11.60
CA GLY A 308 -45.28 -12.19 -12.20
C GLY A 308 -44.03 -11.49 -12.79
N TRP A 309 -43.90 -10.18 -12.75
CA TRP A 309 -42.76 -9.47 -13.29
C TRP A 309 -41.55 -9.58 -12.36
N THR A 310 -40.86 -10.67 -12.46
CA THR A 310 -39.67 -10.95 -11.68
C THR A 310 -38.52 -11.35 -12.61
N VAL A 311 -37.28 -11.12 -12.16
CA VAL A 311 -36.08 -11.52 -12.92
C VAL A 311 -36.01 -13.04 -13.03
N ASP A 312 -36.48 -13.77 -12.01
CA ASP A 312 -36.52 -15.24 -12.01
C ASP A 312 -37.54 -15.76 -13.03
N ALA A 313 -38.69 -15.10 -13.21
CA ALA A 313 -39.65 -15.44 -14.24
C ALA A 313 -39.13 -15.19 -15.67
N LEU A 314 -38.36 -14.10 -15.86
CA LEU A 314 -37.63 -13.87 -17.13
C LEU A 314 -36.58 -14.96 -17.40
N ALA A 315 -35.89 -15.42 -16.35
CA ALA A 315 -34.92 -16.50 -16.43
C ALA A 315 -35.61 -17.82 -16.84
N ALA A 316 -36.74 -18.14 -16.21
CA ALA A 316 -37.54 -19.33 -16.53
C ALA A 316 -38.10 -19.28 -17.94
N ALA A 317 -38.42 -18.11 -18.48
CA ALA A 317 -38.87 -17.92 -19.85
C ALA A 317 -37.72 -18.02 -20.90
N GLY A 318 -36.45 -18.11 -20.47
CA GLY A 318 -35.29 -18.27 -21.37
C GLY A 318 -35.04 -17.09 -22.31
N ILE A 319 -35.44 -15.87 -21.90
CA ILE A 319 -35.37 -14.66 -22.74
C ILE A 319 -33.93 -14.21 -22.98
N LEU A 320 -33.07 -14.43 -22.00
CA LEU A 320 -31.65 -14.09 -22.06
C LEU A 320 -30.78 -15.33 -21.85
N PRO A 321 -29.56 -15.38 -22.40
CA PRO A 321 -28.57 -16.40 -22.06
C PRO A 321 -28.32 -16.45 -20.55
N ALA A 322 -28.05 -17.65 -20.01
CA ALA A 322 -27.95 -17.90 -18.58
C ALA A 322 -26.88 -17.02 -17.88
N ASP A 323 -25.75 -16.76 -18.55
CA ASP A 323 -24.68 -15.89 -18.06
C ASP A 323 -25.14 -14.43 -17.94
N GLN A 324 -25.83 -13.91 -18.96
CA GLN A 324 -26.38 -12.55 -18.95
C GLN A 324 -27.50 -12.40 -17.92
N MET A 325 -28.34 -13.43 -17.79
CA MET A 325 -29.41 -13.43 -16.79
C MET A 325 -28.87 -13.45 -15.36
N SER A 326 -27.86 -14.25 -15.08
CA SER A 326 -27.21 -14.29 -13.76
C SER A 326 -26.58 -12.95 -13.37
N LYS A 327 -26.04 -12.23 -14.32
CA LYS A 327 -25.48 -10.88 -14.12
C LYS A 327 -26.58 -9.83 -13.93
N LEU A 328 -27.64 -9.90 -14.73
CA LEU A 328 -28.79 -9.00 -14.62
C LEU A 328 -29.51 -9.17 -13.28
N ALA A 329 -29.66 -10.41 -12.80
CA ALA A 329 -30.28 -10.70 -11.51
C ALA A 329 -29.57 -10.09 -10.30
N ARG A 330 -28.26 -9.83 -10.42
CA ARG A 330 -27.45 -9.15 -9.40
C ARG A 330 -27.53 -7.63 -9.50
N CYS A 331 -28.11 -7.07 -10.56
CA CYS A 331 -28.28 -5.62 -10.72
C CYS A 331 -29.40 -5.10 -9.84
N VAL A 332 -29.30 -3.82 -9.47
CA VAL A 332 -30.39 -3.11 -8.79
C VAL A 332 -31.46 -2.79 -9.84
N ILE A 333 -32.59 -3.47 -9.76
CA ILE A 333 -33.71 -3.33 -10.69
C ILE A 333 -34.86 -2.64 -9.97
N ALA A 334 -35.56 -1.74 -10.65
CA ALA A 334 -36.74 -1.07 -10.15
C ALA A 334 -37.87 -2.09 -9.93
N GLU A 335 -38.69 -1.84 -8.92
CA GLU A 335 -39.90 -2.62 -8.70
C GLU A 335 -40.87 -2.42 -9.89
N PRO A 336 -41.69 -3.42 -10.21
CA PRO A 336 -42.68 -3.38 -11.29
C PRO A 336 -43.72 -2.27 -11.17
#